data_392cf8527f196310046369a771fa7b7e
#
_entry.id   392cf8527f196310046369a771fa7b7e
#
_cell.length_a   1.000
_cell.length_b   1.000
_cell.length_c   1.000
_cell.angle_alpha   90.00
_cell.angle_beta   90.00
_cell.angle_gamma   90.00
#
_symmetry.space_group_name_H-M   'P 1'
#
loop_
_entity.id
_entity.type
_entity.pdbx_description
1 polymer ?
#
loop_
_entity_poly.entity_id
_entity_poly.type
_entity_poly.pdbx_seq_one_letter_code
_entity_poly.pdbx_strand_id
1 'polypeptide(L)'
;FLRPLGLRLKEVSSNFGNMDGVNATFTDNQILYNYPIESVFYVYNILTGENKLIESYSAYTQNTVKPLATAVNDYSKWERHGLENPHFYEVMYIPKYKMYMRLHLKETEFDKNKSVAELSDNRELYLTCWNESFQFLCEVMLPGHRYNYYTGWCGLYDGLLLYVNNTTSKDELNDLLKIDVVRPITK
;
A
#
# COMPACT_ATOMS: atom_id res chain seq x y z
N PHE A 1 -18.39 -11.07 12.08
CA PHE A 1 -17.28 -11.84 11.50
C PHE A 1 -16.79 -11.13 10.27
N LEU A 2 -15.56 -10.57 10.33
CA LEU A 2 -14.85 -10.13 9.14
C LEU A 2 -14.84 -11.32 8.17
N ARG A 3 -15.22 -11.11 6.91
CA ARG A 3 -15.13 -12.19 5.93
C ARG A 3 -13.69 -12.68 5.92
N PRO A 4 -13.46 -13.96 6.11
CA PRO A 4 -12.13 -14.48 6.05
C PRO A 4 -11.58 -14.21 4.66
N LEU A 5 -10.35 -13.74 4.64
CA LEU A 5 -9.39 -13.70 3.55
C LEU A 5 -10.04 -13.83 2.16
N GLY A 6 -9.84 -12.85 1.32
CA GLY A 6 -10.42 -12.77 -0.01
C GLY A 6 -10.51 -14.13 -0.70
N LEU A 7 -11.50 -14.32 -1.49
CA LEU A 7 -11.84 -15.59 -2.17
C LEU A 7 -10.61 -16.33 -2.78
N ARG A 8 -9.55 -15.62 -3.09
CA ARG A 8 -8.29 -16.16 -3.62
C ARG A 8 -7.44 -16.94 -2.63
N LEU A 9 -7.45 -16.59 -1.35
CA LEU A 9 -6.69 -17.33 -0.33
C LEU A 9 -7.38 -18.62 0.09
N LYS A 10 -8.68 -18.78 -0.23
CA LYS A 10 -9.42 -20.01 0.04
C LYS A 10 -9.23 -21.11 -1.01
N GLU A 11 -8.92 -20.74 -2.23
CA GLU A 11 -8.91 -21.70 -3.35
C GLU A 11 -7.59 -22.42 -3.54
N VAL A 12 -6.51 -21.93 -2.93
CA VAL A 12 -5.18 -22.51 -3.10
C VAL A 12 -4.44 -22.41 -1.78
N SER A 13 -3.69 -23.42 -1.43
CA SER A 13 -2.56 -23.34 -0.48
C SER A 13 -1.47 -22.44 -1.08
N SER A 14 -1.83 -21.21 -1.42
CA SER A 14 -0.99 -20.26 -2.12
C SER A 14 -0.11 -19.55 -1.11
N ASN A 15 1.16 -19.55 -1.38
CA ASN A 15 2.15 -18.79 -0.63
C ASN A 15 2.34 -17.42 -1.34
N PHE A 16 2.16 -16.33 -0.61
CA PHE A 16 2.42 -14.96 -1.10
C PHE A 16 3.62 -14.32 -0.39
N GLY A 17 4.48 -15.13 0.21
CA GLY A 17 5.62 -14.66 0.97
C GLY A 17 5.17 -13.92 2.24
N ASN A 18 5.60 -12.67 2.40
CA ASN A 18 5.23 -11.80 3.52
C ASN A 18 4.00 -10.91 3.23
N MET A 19 3.26 -11.17 2.16
CA MET A 19 2.13 -10.34 1.74
C MET A 19 0.76 -10.93 2.12
N ASP A 20 0.70 -11.95 2.97
CA ASP A 20 -0.54 -12.61 3.42
C ASP A 20 -1.18 -11.97 4.66
N GLY A 21 -0.51 -10.98 5.25
CA GLY A 21 -1.04 -10.20 6.35
C GLY A 21 -2.22 -9.30 5.94
N VAL A 22 -3.10 -8.98 6.90
CA VAL A 22 -4.18 -8.02 6.71
C VAL A 22 -3.74 -6.62 7.17
N ASN A 23 -3.95 -5.63 6.33
CA ASN A 23 -3.89 -4.23 6.71
C ASN A 23 -5.28 -3.80 7.20
N ALA A 24 -5.36 -3.10 8.32
CA ALA A 24 -6.64 -2.62 8.84
C ALA A 24 -6.51 -1.23 9.46
N THR A 25 -7.48 -0.39 9.16
CA THR A 25 -7.62 0.96 9.70
C THR A 25 -9.03 1.13 10.27
N PHE A 26 -9.13 1.86 11.36
CA PHE A 26 -10.37 2.05 12.08
C PHE A 26 -10.82 3.51 11.96
N THR A 27 -12.11 3.69 11.72
CA THR A 27 -12.83 4.94 11.93
C THR A 27 -13.88 4.72 13.03
N ASP A 28 -14.67 5.74 13.39
CA ASP A 28 -15.65 5.62 14.46
C ASP A 28 -16.63 4.44 14.28
N ASN A 29 -17.07 4.19 13.03
CA ASN A 29 -18.10 3.19 12.73
C ASN A 29 -17.70 2.16 11.66
N GLN A 30 -16.45 2.19 11.19
CA GLN A 30 -16.01 1.32 10.11
C GLN A 30 -14.63 0.75 10.36
N ILE A 31 -14.43 -0.46 9.89
CA ILE A 31 -13.11 -1.07 9.71
C ILE A 31 -12.86 -1.14 8.21
N LEU A 32 -11.82 -0.45 7.75
CA LEU A 32 -11.31 -0.59 6.39
C LEU A 32 -10.18 -1.60 6.43
N TYR A 33 -10.24 -2.61 5.59
CA TYR A 33 -9.17 -3.59 5.55
C TYR A 33 -8.89 -4.08 4.13
N ASN A 34 -7.65 -4.43 3.88
CA ASN A 34 -7.21 -4.98 2.61
C ASN A 34 -6.06 -5.98 2.83
N TYR A 35 -5.77 -6.72 1.79
CA TYR A 35 -4.57 -7.56 1.71
C TYR A 35 -3.56 -6.92 0.76
N PRO A 36 -2.26 -6.96 1.08
CA PRO A 36 -1.23 -6.39 0.21
C PRO A 36 -1.22 -6.99 -1.21
N ILE A 37 -1.84 -8.14 -1.39
CA ILE A 37 -1.83 -8.93 -2.63
C ILE A 37 -2.87 -8.52 -3.68
N GLU A 38 -3.78 -7.60 -3.34
CA GLU A 38 -4.86 -7.21 -4.23
C GLU A 38 -5.23 -5.74 -4.09
N SER A 39 -5.65 -5.13 -5.20
CA SER A 39 -6.01 -3.71 -5.20
C SER A 39 -7.36 -3.41 -4.55
N VAL A 40 -8.25 -4.39 -4.43
CA VAL A 40 -9.54 -4.20 -3.77
C VAL A 40 -9.37 -4.04 -2.26
N PHE A 41 -10.31 -3.38 -1.62
CA PHE A 41 -10.38 -3.32 -0.17
C PHE A 41 -11.82 -3.48 0.33
N TYR A 42 -11.97 -3.69 1.62
CA TYR A 42 -13.23 -4.00 2.25
C TYR A 42 -13.57 -2.94 3.30
N VAL A 43 -14.86 -2.65 3.42
CA VAL A 43 -15.40 -1.75 4.44
C VAL A 43 -16.42 -2.52 5.27
N TYR A 44 -16.10 -2.74 6.53
CA TYR A 44 -17.01 -3.37 7.48
C TYR A 44 -17.65 -2.29 8.36
N ASN A 45 -18.96 -2.17 8.32
CA ASN A 45 -19.70 -1.28 9.20
C ASN A 45 -19.93 -1.96 10.54
N ILE A 46 -19.39 -1.38 11.62
CA ILE A 46 -19.43 -1.96 12.97
C ILE A 46 -20.86 -1.97 13.52
N LEU A 47 -21.68 -0.99 13.18
CA LEU A 47 -23.04 -0.84 13.69
C LEU A 47 -24.03 -1.80 13.02
N THR A 48 -23.93 -1.97 11.68
CA THR A 48 -24.86 -2.78 10.90
C THR A 48 -24.37 -4.20 10.67
N GLY A 49 -23.07 -4.45 10.82
CA GLY A 49 -22.45 -5.74 10.49
C GLY A 49 -22.28 -5.98 8.99
N GLU A 50 -22.60 -4.99 8.16
CA GLU A 50 -22.47 -5.09 6.70
C GLU A 50 -21.00 -5.03 6.28
N ASN A 51 -20.65 -5.82 5.27
CA ASN A 51 -19.33 -5.82 4.66
C ASN A 51 -19.47 -5.51 3.16
N LYS A 52 -18.81 -4.45 2.72
CA LYS A 52 -18.82 -3.97 1.33
C LYS A 52 -17.42 -4.14 0.74
N LEU A 53 -17.35 -4.70 -0.47
CA LEU A 53 -16.13 -4.71 -1.28
C LEU A 53 -16.08 -3.41 -2.09
N ILE A 54 -14.91 -2.79 -2.11
CA ILE A 54 -14.62 -1.61 -2.94
C ILE A 54 -13.63 -2.03 -4.03
N GLU A 55 -14.09 -1.98 -5.26
CA GLU A 55 -13.23 -2.14 -6.43
C GLU A 55 -12.33 -0.91 -6.58
N SER A 56 -11.02 -1.14 -6.58
CA SER A 56 -10.01 -0.10 -6.52
C SER A 56 -8.85 -0.44 -7.44
N TYR A 57 -9.15 -0.56 -8.72
CA TYR A 57 -8.14 -0.93 -9.72
C TYR A 57 -7.23 0.25 -10.03
N SER A 58 -5.90 -0.01 -9.95
CA SER A 58 -4.88 0.91 -10.42
C SER A 58 -4.77 0.85 -11.95
N ALA A 59 -4.54 2.00 -12.57
CA ALA A 59 -4.23 2.10 -13.98
C ALA A 59 -2.72 1.86 -14.27
N TYR A 60 -1.87 1.86 -13.24
CA TYR A 60 -0.42 1.89 -13.38
C TYR A 60 0.29 0.63 -12.89
N THR A 61 -0.39 -0.21 -12.11
CA THR A 61 0.19 -1.44 -11.54
C THR A 61 -0.66 -2.65 -11.89
N GLN A 62 -0.09 -3.83 -11.74
CA GLN A 62 -0.91 -5.04 -11.68
C GLN A 62 -1.83 -4.94 -10.47
N ASN A 63 -3.07 -5.43 -10.61
CA ASN A 63 -4.07 -5.31 -9.55
C ASN A 63 -4.13 -6.52 -8.63
N THR A 64 -3.27 -7.50 -8.87
CA THR A 64 -3.20 -8.74 -8.09
C THR A 64 -1.79 -9.31 -8.11
N VAL A 65 -1.36 -9.82 -6.98
CA VAL A 65 -0.09 -10.52 -6.80
C VAL A 65 -0.22 -11.94 -7.34
N LYS A 66 0.81 -12.43 -8.02
CA LYS A 66 0.92 -13.83 -8.44
C LYS A 66 1.37 -14.67 -7.26
N PRO A 67 0.78 -15.85 -7.02
CA PRO A 67 1.25 -16.71 -5.96
C PRO A 67 2.71 -17.16 -6.21
N LEU A 68 3.45 -17.33 -5.14
CA LEU A 68 4.79 -17.90 -5.19
C LEU A 68 4.67 -19.41 -5.48
N ALA A 69 5.29 -19.87 -6.56
CA ALA A 69 5.12 -21.23 -7.09
C ALA A 69 5.62 -22.37 -6.19
N THR A 70 6.31 -22.06 -5.10
CA THR A 70 6.90 -23.06 -4.20
C THR A 70 6.74 -22.66 -2.74
N ALA A 71 6.34 -23.62 -1.89
CA ALA A 71 6.46 -23.49 -0.44
C ALA A 71 7.95 -23.47 -0.10
N VAL A 72 8.54 -22.31 0.07
CA VAL A 72 9.99 -22.19 0.18
C VAL A 72 10.40 -21.36 1.38
N ASN A 73 11.26 -21.93 2.19
CA ASN A 73 12.10 -21.23 3.15
C ASN A 73 13.32 -20.59 2.45
N ASP A 74 13.09 -19.98 1.29
CA ASP A 74 14.14 -19.33 0.50
C ASP A 74 13.88 -17.83 0.46
N TYR A 75 14.57 -17.11 1.31
CA TYR A 75 14.41 -15.68 1.49
C TYR A 75 14.65 -14.89 0.18
N SER A 76 15.62 -15.31 -0.63
CA SER A 76 15.92 -14.63 -1.89
C SER A 76 14.77 -14.71 -2.91
N LYS A 77 14.01 -15.80 -2.89
CA LYS A 77 12.80 -15.95 -3.72
C LYS A 77 11.65 -15.09 -3.20
N TRP A 78 11.55 -14.90 -1.89
CA TRP A 78 10.56 -14.01 -1.30
C TRP A 78 10.84 -12.55 -1.63
N GLU A 79 12.11 -12.12 -1.52
CA GLU A 79 12.52 -10.77 -1.90
C GLU A 79 12.23 -10.50 -3.38
N ARG A 80 12.64 -11.41 -4.25
CA ARG A 80 12.36 -11.31 -5.67
C ARG A 80 10.85 -11.26 -5.95
N HIS A 81 10.08 -12.14 -5.32
CA HIS A 81 8.62 -12.15 -5.46
C HIS A 81 8.01 -10.81 -5.02
N GLY A 82 8.49 -10.25 -3.90
CA GLY A 82 8.08 -8.94 -3.42
C GLY A 82 8.37 -7.80 -4.40
N LEU A 83 9.50 -7.87 -5.13
CA LEU A 83 9.85 -6.88 -6.16
C LEU A 83 9.00 -7.03 -7.42
N GLU A 84 8.81 -8.25 -7.91
CA GLU A 84 8.11 -8.56 -9.16
C GLU A 84 6.58 -8.46 -9.07
N ASN A 85 6.05 -8.11 -7.89
CA ASN A 85 4.62 -7.96 -7.66
C ASN A 85 4.30 -6.59 -7.01
N PRO A 86 3.10 -6.05 -7.23
CA PRO A 86 2.65 -4.85 -6.56
C PRO A 86 2.47 -5.10 -5.07
N HIS A 87 2.42 -4.02 -4.28
CA HIS A 87 2.09 -4.10 -2.86
C HIS A 87 1.10 -3.00 -2.51
N PHE A 88 -0.06 -3.37 -1.98
CA PHE A 88 -1.11 -2.44 -1.57
C PHE A 88 -1.11 -2.27 -0.05
N TYR A 89 -0.97 -1.03 0.41
CA TYR A 89 -0.92 -0.69 1.82
C TYR A 89 -2.32 -0.44 2.40
N GLU A 90 -2.41 -0.06 3.66
CA GLU A 90 -3.66 0.24 4.33
C GLU A 90 -4.36 1.46 3.73
N VAL A 91 -5.69 1.47 3.79
CA VAL A 91 -6.53 2.60 3.41
C VAL A 91 -6.68 3.52 4.62
N MET A 92 -6.30 4.78 4.49
CA MET A 92 -6.36 5.79 5.56
C MET A 92 -7.49 6.77 5.31
N TYR A 93 -8.23 7.13 6.34
CA TYR A 93 -9.24 8.18 6.28
C TYR A 93 -8.62 9.54 6.68
N ILE A 94 -8.93 10.59 5.90
CA ILE A 94 -8.48 11.97 6.12
C ILE A 94 -9.70 12.81 6.50
N PRO A 95 -9.94 13.03 7.79
CA PRO A 95 -11.22 13.58 8.29
C PRO A 95 -11.57 14.97 7.73
N LYS A 96 -10.62 15.89 7.67
CA LYS A 96 -10.85 17.25 7.18
C LYS A 96 -11.44 17.30 5.78
N TYR A 97 -11.03 16.39 4.90
CA TYR A 97 -11.45 16.37 3.51
C TYR A 97 -12.49 15.30 3.22
N LYS A 98 -12.88 14.52 4.23
CA LYS A 98 -13.81 13.40 4.10
C LYS A 98 -13.44 12.49 2.94
N MET A 99 -12.18 12.06 2.91
CA MET A 99 -11.65 11.25 1.84
C MET A 99 -10.78 10.12 2.36
N TYR A 100 -10.62 9.11 1.53
CA TYR A 100 -9.73 8.00 1.78
C TYR A 100 -8.51 8.08 0.88
N MET A 101 -7.36 7.67 1.41
CA MET A 101 -6.10 7.61 0.70
C MET A 101 -5.42 6.27 0.92
N ARG A 102 -4.76 5.75 -0.10
CA ARG A 102 -3.95 4.53 0.00
C ARG A 102 -2.70 4.64 -0.84
N LEU A 103 -1.59 4.23 -0.27
CA LEU A 103 -0.34 4.03 -1.00
C LEU A 103 -0.30 2.63 -1.63
N HIS A 104 0.37 2.51 -2.78
CA HIS A 104 0.75 1.22 -3.33
C HIS A 104 2.04 1.33 -4.14
N LEU A 105 2.81 0.26 -4.11
CA LEU A 105 4.03 0.11 -4.89
C LEU A 105 3.75 -0.63 -6.19
N LYS A 106 4.29 -0.13 -7.27
CA LYS A 106 4.32 -0.84 -8.54
C LYS A 106 5.34 -1.97 -8.50
N GLU A 107 5.06 -3.04 -9.22
CA GLU A 107 6.03 -4.09 -9.49
C GLU A 107 7.25 -3.54 -10.24
N THR A 108 8.42 -4.16 -10.03
CA THR A 108 9.64 -3.87 -10.78
C THR A 108 10.28 -5.15 -11.28
N GLU A 109 10.97 -5.07 -12.40
CA GLU A 109 11.69 -6.22 -12.93
C GLU A 109 12.93 -6.51 -12.07
N PHE A 110 13.14 -7.78 -11.74
CA PHE A 110 14.30 -8.19 -10.97
C PHE A 110 15.56 -8.17 -11.84
N ASP A 111 16.55 -7.37 -11.44
CA ASP A 111 17.89 -7.33 -12.04
C ASP A 111 18.91 -7.92 -11.07
N LYS A 112 19.51 -9.06 -11.46
CA LYS A 112 20.52 -9.77 -10.67
C LYS A 112 21.82 -8.98 -10.43
N ASN A 113 22.04 -7.91 -11.19
CA ASN A 113 23.22 -7.06 -11.07
C ASN A 113 23.03 -5.94 -10.05
N LYS A 114 21.82 -5.79 -9.50
CA LYS A 114 21.46 -4.79 -8.51
C LYS A 114 21.10 -5.43 -7.18
N SER A 115 21.35 -4.71 -6.11
CA SER A 115 20.88 -5.14 -4.79
C SER A 115 19.36 -5.01 -4.66
N VAL A 116 18.75 -5.81 -3.80
CA VAL A 116 17.32 -5.71 -3.49
C VAL A 116 16.96 -4.32 -2.94
N ALA A 117 17.83 -3.73 -2.13
CA ALA A 117 17.64 -2.39 -1.61
C ALA A 117 17.58 -1.34 -2.74
N GLU A 118 18.53 -1.40 -3.69
CA GLU A 118 18.56 -0.50 -4.84
C GLU A 118 17.31 -0.66 -5.74
N LEU A 119 16.90 -1.91 -5.99
CA LEU A 119 15.67 -2.17 -6.75
C LEU A 119 14.42 -1.66 -6.03
N SER A 120 14.38 -1.81 -4.71
CA SER A 120 13.28 -1.33 -3.88
C SER A 120 13.19 0.20 -3.85
N ASP A 121 14.32 0.89 -3.75
CA ASP A 121 14.38 2.36 -3.76
C ASP A 121 13.97 2.95 -5.12
N ASN A 122 14.12 2.18 -6.19
CA ASN A 122 13.73 2.59 -7.54
C ASN A 122 12.25 2.31 -7.87
N ARG A 123 11.48 1.69 -6.97
CA ARG A 123 10.06 1.41 -7.23
C ARG A 123 9.23 2.67 -7.27
N GLU A 124 8.29 2.71 -8.20
CA GLU A 124 7.30 3.78 -8.28
C GLU A 124 6.26 3.60 -7.17
N LEU A 125 6.06 4.65 -6.39
CA LEU A 125 5.06 4.74 -5.33
C LEU A 125 3.89 5.60 -5.81
N TYR A 126 2.68 5.08 -5.70
CA TYR A 126 1.45 5.75 -6.07
C TYR A 126 0.58 6.04 -4.86
N LEU A 127 -0.18 7.13 -4.96
CA LEU A 127 -1.22 7.51 -4.01
C LEU A 127 -2.56 7.50 -4.75
N THR A 128 -3.49 6.68 -4.28
CA THR A 128 -4.87 6.63 -4.76
C THR A 128 -5.80 7.29 -3.75
N CYS A 129 -6.78 8.06 -4.24
CA CYS A 129 -7.73 8.78 -3.42
C CYS A 129 -9.18 8.47 -3.81
N TRP A 130 -10.06 8.42 -2.80
CA TRP A 130 -11.51 8.26 -2.93
C TRP A 130 -12.23 9.26 -2.05
N ASN A 131 -13.45 9.65 -2.47
CA ASN A 131 -14.34 10.44 -1.63
C ASN A 131 -14.99 9.58 -0.52
N GLU A 132 -15.79 10.21 0.34
CA GLU A 132 -16.49 9.56 1.47
C GLU A 132 -17.43 8.41 1.02
N SER A 133 -17.93 8.45 -0.22
CA SER A 133 -18.76 7.41 -0.82
C SER A 133 -17.95 6.31 -1.54
N PHE A 134 -16.63 6.31 -1.39
CA PHE A 134 -15.68 5.40 -2.06
C PHE A 134 -15.65 5.53 -3.59
N GLN A 135 -16.05 6.68 -4.12
CA GLN A 135 -15.88 6.97 -5.54
C GLN A 135 -14.43 7.41 -5.78
N PHE A 136 -13.80 6.84 -6.81
CA PHE A 136 -12.44 7.18 -7.22
C PHE A 136 -12.34 8.67 -7.57
N LEU A 137 -11.31 9.34 -7.06
CA LEU A 137 -11.01 10.75 -7.33
C LEU A 137 -9.78 10.89 -8.22
N CYS A 138 -8.67 10.29 -7.80
CA CYS A 138 -7.41 10.36 -8.54
C CYS A 138 -6.46 9.26 -8.11
N GLU A 139 -5.48 9.02 -8.97
CA GLU A 139 -4.30 8.22 -8.69
C GLU A 139 -3.09 9.00 -9.21
N VAL A 140 -2.10 9.23 -8.36
CA VAL A 140 -0.93 10.04 -8.70
C VAL A 140 0.36 9.30 -8.32
N MET A 141 1.36 9.39 -9.19
CA MET A 141 2.70 8.93 -8.87
C MET A 141 3.37 9.95 -7.95
N LEU A 142 3.90 9.50 -6.83
CA LEU A 142 4.70 10.33 -5.94
C LEU A 142 6.13 10.50 -6.49
N PRO A 143 6.85 11.58 -6.11
CA PRO A 143 8.22 11.79 -6.56
C PRO A 143 9.11 10.58 -6.27
N GLY A 144 9.76 10.06 -7.31
CA GLY A 144 10.66 8.92 -7.22
C GLY A 144 11.82 9.18 -6.25
N HIS A 145 12.31 8.14 -5.60
CA HIS A 145 13.41 8.16 -4.62
C HIS A 145 13.20 9.07 -3.40
N ARG A 146 12.05 9.74 -3.28
CA ARG A 146 11.78 10.64 -2.16
C ARG A 146 11.18 9.92 -0.98
N TYR A 147 10.35 8.92 -1.21
CA TYR A 147 9.66 8.17 -0.17
C TYR A 147 10.01 6.70 -0.28
N ASN A 148 10.28 6.09 0.85
CA ASN A 148 10.63 4.69 0.95
C ASN A 148 9.57 3.97 1.77
N TYR A 149 9.13 2.82 1.32
CA TYR A 149 8.16 1.99 2.04
C TYR A 149 8.67 1.47 3.39
N TYR A 150 9.98 1.53 3.65
CA TYR A 150 10.55 1.19 4.96
C TYR A 150 10.43 2.31 6.00
N THR A 151 10.30 3.56 5.57
CA THR A 151 10.34 4.70 6.49
C THR A 151 8.99 5.06 7.09
N GLY A 152 7.89 4.65 6.44
CA GLY A 152 6.57 4.74 6.99
C GLY A 152 5.78 5.98 6.59
N TRP A 153 4.51 5.93 6.91
CA TRP A 153 3.50 6.96 6.68
C TRP A 153 2.44 6.89 7.77
N CYS A 154 1.63 7.93 7.83
CA CYS A 154 0.47 7.92 8.74
C CYS A 154 -0.59 8.91 8.23
N GLY A 155 -1.86 8.54 8.40
CA GLY A 155 -2.98 9.44 8.17
C GLY A 155 -3.05 10.50 9.26
N LEU A 156 -3.19 11.78 8.86
CA LEU A 156 -3.42 12.90 9.75
C LEU A 156 -4.85 13.41 9.59
N TYR A 157 -5.27 14.31 10.47
CA TYR A 157 -6.55 15.00 10.34
C TYR A 157 -6.72 15.72 8.98
N ASP A 158 -5.64 16.34 8.46
CA ASP A 158 -5.66 17.18 7.27
C ASP A 158 -4.71 16.73 6.15
N GLY A 159 -4.30 15.48 6.13
CA GLY A 159 -3.43 14.97 5.07
C GLY A 159 -2.78 13.64 5.38
N LEU A 160 -1.88 13.23 4.50
CA LEU A 160 -1.05 12.05 4.64
C LEU A 160 0.38 12.47 4.95
N LEU A 161 0.90 12.06 6.10
CA LEU A 161 2.30 12.22 6.46
C LEU A 161 3.13 11.13 5.80
N LEU A 162 4.24 11.52 5.18
CA LEU A 162 5.21 10.63 4.57
C LEU A 162 6.61 10.95 5.12
N TYR A 163 7.34 9.93 5.52
CA TYR A 163 8.75 10.09 5.85
C TYR A 163 9.57 10.23 4.57
N VAL A 164 10.41 11.25 4.53
CA VAL A 164 11.31 11.48 3.40
C VAL A 164 12.53 10.59 3.54
N ASN A 165 12.76 9.75 2.53
CA ASN A 165 13.97 8.95 2.44
C ASN A 165 15.14 9.83 1.98
N ASN A 166 16.18 9.91 2.77
CA ASN A 166 17.36 10.73 2.49
C ASN A 166 18.62 9.91 2.17
N THR A 167 18.47 8.64 1.78
CA THR A 167 19.62 7.76 1.53
C THR A 167 20.61 8.29 0.48
N THR A 168 20.19 9.26 -0.34
CA THR A 168 21.04 9.93 -1.35
C THR A 168 21.39 11.37 -1.00
N SER A 169 20.89 11.91 0.12
CA SER A 169 21.05 13.30 0.52
C SER A 169 22.31 13.44 1.40
N LYS A 170 23.13 14.46 1.12
CA LYS A 170 24.25 14.85 1.98
C LYS A 170 23.81 15.28 3.41
N ASP A 171 22.51 15.35 3.63
CA ASP A 171 21.88 15.70 4.90
C ASP A 171 21.76 14.52 5.88
N GLU A 172 22.16 13.29 5.50
CA GLU A 172 22.24 12.12 6.40
C GLU A 172 23.12 12.36 7.66
N LEU A 173 24.02 13.34 7.58
CA LEU A 173 24.90 13.68 8.69
C LEU A 173 24.23 14.45 9.84
N ASN A 174 22.95 14.83 9.70
CA ASN A 174 22.35 15.80 10.63
C ASN A 174 21.30 15.20 11.59
N ASP A 175 21.10 13.89 11.64
CA ASP A 175 20.09 13.23 12.49
C ASP A 175 18.68 13.89 12.41
N LEU A 176 18.37 14.53 11.29
CA LEU A 176 17.12 15.24 11.09
C LEU A 176 16.08 14.34 10.42
N LEU A 177 15.00 14.04 11.14
CA LEU A 177 13.84 13.42 10.57
C LEU A 177 13.12 14.43 9.66
N LYS A 178 13.06 14.13 8.35
CA LYS A 178 12.29 14.92 7.40
C LYS A 178 10.94 14.23 7.11
N ILE A 179 9.90 15.05 7.10
CA ILE A 179 8.55 14.60 6.79
C ILE A 179 7.92 15.55 5.76
N ASP A 180 7.12 14.98 4.87
CA ASP A 180 6.20 15.73 4.02
C ASP A 180 4.77 15.45 4.44
N VAL A 181 3.88 16.42 4.26
CA VAL A 181 2.45 16.22 4.41
C VAL A 181 1.77 16.50 3.09
N VAL A 182 1.25 15.43 2.49
CA VAL A 182 0.48 15.50 1.25
C VAL A 182 -0.95 15.91 1.59
N ARG A 183 -1.42 16.99 0.96
CA ARG A 183 -2.77 17.52 1.15
C ARG A 183 -3.51 17.64 -0.19
N PRO A 184 -4.81 17.36 -0.23
CA PRO A 184 -5.63 17.66 -1.40
C PRO A 184 -5.63 19.18 -1.68
N ILE A 185 -5.53 19.53 -2.96
CA ILE A 185 -5.78 20.90 -3.40
C ILE A 185 -7.26 20.97 -3.78
N THR A 186 -8.06 21.60 -2.95
CA THR A 186 -9.45 21.95 -3.29
C THR A 186 -9.45 23.18 -4.17
N LYS A 187 -9.96 23.03 -5.39
CA LYS A 187 -10.24 24.17 -6.29
C LYS A 187 -11.57 24.78 -5.92
#